data_22afb614e2923f7ac22afab8ea49eaa8
#
_entry.id   22afb614e2923f7ac22afab8ea49eaa8
#
_cell.length_a   1.000
_cell.length_b   1.000
_cell.length_c   1.000
_cell.angle_alpha   90.00
_cell.angle_beta   90.00
_cell.angle_gamma   90.00
#
_symmetry.space_group_name_H-M   'P 1'
#
loop_
_entity.id
_entity.type
_entity.pdbx_description
1 polymer ?
#
loop_
_entity_poly.entity_id
_entity_poly.type
_entity_poly.pdbx_seq_one_letter_code
_entity_poly.pdbx_strand_id
1 'polypeptide(L)'
;AYGKQCPNAKGIIHLGATSCYVGDNTDIILMSEALEIVRKKLINVIAELAKFADAHKSLPTLAFTHFQPAQPTTVGKRATLWMQEFMMDLEDLEYVKGSLKLLGSKGTTGTQASFLELFDGDQETIDKIDPMIAKKMGFETCYPVSGQTYSRKVDTRVVNVLAGIAASAHKMSNDIRLLQHLKEIEEPFEKSQIGSSAMAYKRNPMRSERIASLSRYVMVDAMNPAITSATQWFERTLDDSANKRLSVPEGFLAIDGILDLCLNVVDGLVVYPKVI
;
A
#
# COMPACT_ATOMS: atom_id res chain seq x y z
N ALA A 1 19.53 -18.65 -19.75
CA ALA A 1 18.28 -18.88 -20.50
C ALA A 1 18.23 -18.02 -21.77
N TYR A 2 18.32 -16.70 -21.70
CA TYR A 2 18.22 -15.78 -22.84
C TYR A 2 19.25 -16.06 -23.95
N GLY A 3 20.53 -16.26 -23.60
CA GLY A 3 21.58 -16.54 -24.58
C GLY A 3 21.38 -17.83 -25.40
N LYS A 4 20.51 -18.76 -24.95
CA LYS A 4 20.10 -19.94 -25.73
C LYS A 4 19.03 -19.56 -26.75
N GLN A 5 18.17 -18.60 -26.46
CA GLN A 5 17.09 -18.13 -27.31
C GLN A 5 17.57 -17.02 -28.28
N CYS A 6 18.57 -16.25 -27.88
CA CYS A 6 19.11 -15.13 -28.62
C CYS A 6 20.64 -15.25 -28.72
N PRO A 7 21.18 -16.17 -29.56
CA PRO A 7 22.62 -16.43 -29.64
C PRO A 7 23.46 -15.19 -30.01
N ASN A 8 22.93 -14.34 -30.88
CA ASN A 8 23.60 -13.12 -31.32
C ASN A 8 23.74 -12.05 -30.23
N ALA A 9 22.85 -12.05 -29.23
CA ALA A 9 22.87 -11.13 -28.11
C ALA A 9 23.56 -11.73 -26.87
N LYS A 10 23.96 -12.99 -26.89
CA LYS A 10 24.50 -13.72 -25.74
C LYS A 10 25.67 -13.02 -25.06
N GLY A 11 26.54 -12.39 -25.86
CA GLY A 11 27.75 -11.71 -25.37
C GLY A 11 27.50 -10.32 -24.80
N ILE A 12 26.37 -9.68 -25.11
CA ILE A 12 26.10 -8.28 -24.75
C ILE A 12 24.92 -8.08 -23.82
N ILE A 13 24.04 -9.09 -23.65
CA ILE A 13 22.74 -8.95 -22.97
C ILE A 13 22.84 -8.52 -21.49
N HIS A 14 23.98 -8.72 -20.86
CA HIS A 14 24.21 -8.36 -19.45
C HIS A 14 25.50 -7.50 -19.28
N LEU A 15 26.02 -6.96 -20.35
CA LEU A 15 27.26 -6.21 -20.35
C LEU A 15 27.09 -4.92 -19.53
N GLY A 16 28.03 -4.64 -18.61
CA GLY A 16 28.01 -3.47 -17.73
C GLY A 16 26.91 -3.49 -16.64
N ALA A 17 25.98 -4.44 -16.67
CA ALA A 17 24.90 -4.55 -15.71
C ALA A 17 25.20 -5.51 -14.56
N THR A 18 24.39 -5.43 -13.50
CA THR A 18 24.35 -6.43 -12.41
C THR A 18 22.95 -7.03 -12.32
N SER A 19 22.78 -8.09 -11.50
CA SER A 19 21.45 -8.66 -11.23
C SER A 19 20.46 -7.64 -10.65
N CYS A 20 20.96 -6.62 -9.95
CA CYS A 20 20.13 -5.54 -9.40
C CYS A 20 19.54 -4.64 -10.49
N TYR A 21 20.14 -4.55 -11.67
CA TYR A 21 19.51 -3.88 -12.81
C TYR A 21 18.14 -4.48 -13.12
N VAL A 22 18.05 -5.80 -13.16
CA VAL A 22 16.79 -6.50 -13.40
C VAL A 22 15.90 -6.43 -12.18
N GLY A 23 16.39 -6.87 -11.01
CA GLY A 23 15.59 -6.99 -9.79
C GLY A 23 15.02 -5.65 -9.33
N ASP A 24 15.87 -4.64 -9.16
CA ASP A 24 15.47 -3.38 -8.57
C ASP A 24 14.56 -2.54 -9.49
N ASN A 25 14.82 -2.50 -10.79
CA ASN A 25 13.91 -1.84 -11.72
C ASN A 25 12.56 -2.55 -11.78
N THR A 26 12.54 -3.89 -11.78
CA THR A 26 11.31 -4.67 -11.74
C THR A 26 10.52 -4.43 -10.46
N ASP A 27 11.18 -4.38 -9.31
CA ASP A 27 10.52 -4.12 -8.02
C ASP A 27 9.85 -2.74 -7.99
N ILE A 28 10.49 -1.70 -8.54
CA ILE A 28 9.88 -0.36 -8.66
C ILE A 28 8.64 -0.40 -9.57
N ILE A 29 8.73 -1.07 -10.72
CA ILE A 29 7.59 -1.21 -11.65
C ILE A 29 6.42 -1.92 -10.95
N LEU A 30 6.68 -3.06 -10.31
CA LEU A 30 5.65 -3.83 -9.63
C LEU A 30 5.05 -3.07 -8.44
N MET A 31 5.86 -2.35 -7.65
CA MET A 31 5.34 -1.49 -6.58
C MET A 31 4.45 -0.37 -7.13
N SER A 32 4.82 0.26 -8.24
CA SER A 32 4.01 1.29 -8.89
C SER A 32 2.65 0.74 -9.38
N GLU A 33 2.65 -0.44 -10.00
CA GLU A 33 1.44 -1.12 -10.46
C GLU A 33 0.56 -1.55 -9.28
N ALA A 34 1.15 -2.11 -8.22
CA ALA A 34 0.44 -2.52 -7.02
C ALA A 34 -0.18 -1.32 -6.28
N LEU A 35 0.54 -0.19 -6.17
CA LEU A 35 -0.02 1.05 -5.62
C LEU A 35 -1.22 1.56 -6.45
N GLU A 36 -1.22 1.35 -7.77
CA GLU A 36 -2.39 1.72 -8.59
C GLU A 36 -3.61 0.83 -8.30
N ILE A 37 -3.41 -0.45 -8.02
CA ILE A 37 -4.50 -1.35 -7.58
C ILE A 37 -5.05 -0.88 -6.23
N VAL A 38 -4.17 -0.62 -5.26
CA VAL A 38 -4.55 -0.10 -3.93
C VAL A 38 -5.29 1.24 -4.06
N ARG A 39 -4.78 2.16 -4.89
CA ARG A 39 -5.40 3.46 -5.15
C ARG A 39 -6.85 3.33 -5.63
N LYS A 40 -7.10 2.47 -6.60
CA LYS A 40 -8.45 2.24 -7.13
C LYS A 40 -9.40 1.71 -6.06
N LYS A 41 -8.96 0.75 -5.26
CA LYS A 41 -9.77 0.19 -4.17
C LYS A 41 -10.03 1.22 -3.07
N LEU A 42 -9.03 2.02 -2.71
CA LEU A 42 -9.17 3.09 -1.71
C LEU A 42 -10.19 4.15 -2.17
N ILE A 43 -10.13 4.57 -3.43
CA ILE A 43 -11.13 5.48 -4.01
C ILE A 43 -12.54 4.88 -3.93
N ASN A 44 -12.70 3.59 -4.19
CA ASN A 44 -14.01 2.94 -4.08
C ASN A 44 -14.53 2.96 -2.64
N VAL A 45 -13.68 2.69 -1.64
CA VAL A 45 -14.06 2.77 -0.22
C VAL A 45 -14.47 4.20 0.15
N ILE A 46 -13.72 5.22 -0.27
CA ILE A 46 -14.05 6.63 -0.07
C ILE A 46 -15.40 6.97 -0.71
N ALA A 47 -15.64 6.51 -1.94
CA ALA A 47 -16.88 6.78 -2.66
C ALA A 47 -18.11 6.17 -1.96
N GLU A 48 -18.00 4.94 -1.46
CA GLU A 48 -19.09 4.31 -0.71
C GLU A 48 -19.31 4.98 0.66
N LEU A 49 -18.24 5.39 1.35
CA LEU A 49 -18.36 6.19 2.57
C LEU A 49 -19.05 7.54 2.31
N ALA A 50 -18.75 8.18 1.18
CA ALA A 50 -19.42 9.44 0.79
C ALA A 50 -20.93 9.23 0.56
N LYS A 51 -21.32 8.17 -0.13
CA LYS A 51 -22.75 7.81 -0.32
C LYS A 51 -23.44 7.53 1.02
N PHE A 52 -22.81 6.76 1.89
CA PHE A 52 -23.32 6.46 3.21
C PHE A 52 -23.47 7.74 4.05
N ALA A 53 -22.47 8.61 4.04
CA ALA A 53 -22.49 9.87 4.77
C ALA A 53 -23.61 10.80 4.28
N ASP A 54 -23.78 10.92 2.96
CA ASP A 54 -24.85 11.75 2.38
C ASP A 54 -26.25 11.20 2.70
N ALA A 55 -26.44 9.89 2.61
CA ALA A 55 -27.72 9.25 2.94
C ALA A 55 -28.13 9.45 4.40
N HIS A 56 -27.18 9.59 5.32
CA HIS A 56 -27.43 9.69 6.76
C HIS A 56 -27.03 11.06 7.35
N LYS A 57 -26.81 12.08 6.52
CA LYS A 57 -26.39 13.44 6.95
C LYS A 57 -27.37 14.12 7.91
N SER A 58 -28.66 13.77 7.82
CA SER A 58 -29.73 14.36 8.66
C SER A 58 -30.18 13.44 9.80
N LEU A 59 -29.61 12.22 9.93
CA LEU A 59 -29.99 11.31 11.00
C LEU A 59 -29.21 11.66 12.28
N PRO A 60 -29.88 12.24 13.32
CA PRO A 60 -29.20 12.60 14.55
C PRO A 60 -28.79 11.34 15.32
N THR A 61 -27.68 11.43 16.00
CA THR A 61 -27.18 10.40 16.92
C THR A 61 -26.40 11.04 18.05
N LEU A 62 -26.24 10.32 19.16
CA LEU A 62 -25.43 10.74 20.27
C LEU A 62 -23.92 10.56 19.92
N ALA A 63 -23.16 11.64 20.07
CA ALA A 63 -21.70 11.51 20.00
C ALA A 63 -21.13 11.05 21.33
N PHE A 64 -19.98 10.38 21.25
CA PHE A 64 -19.24 9.92 22.41
C PHE A 64 -17.82 10.54 22.42
N THR A 65 -17.43 11.07 23.58
CA THR A 65 -16.04 11.42 23.90
C THR A 65 -15.62 10.59 25.11
N HIS A 66 -14.42 10.03 25.11
CA HIS A 66 -13.99 9.07 26.15
C HIS A 66 -14.95 7.88 26.30
N PHE A 67 -15.68 7.55 25.25
CA PHE A 67 -16.78 6.60 25.22
C PHE A 67 -17.90 6.94 26.22
N GLN A 68 -18.02 8.21 26.61
CA GLN A 68 -19.12 8.74 27.42
C GLN A 68 -20.04 9.60 26.56
N PRO A 69 -21.36 9.63 26.86
CA PRO A 69 -22.31 10.50 26.18
C PRO A 69 -21.84 11.95 26.16
N ALA A 70 -21.87 12.55 24.99
CA ALA A 70 -21.47 13.96 24.79
C ALA A 70 -22.63 14.73 24.11
N GLN A 71 -22.33 15.47 23.07
CA GLN A 71 -23.32 16.26 22.33
C GLN A 71 -23.90 15.50 21.15
N PRO A 72 -25.09 15.88 20.64
CA PRO A 72 -25.65 15.34 19.41
C PRO A 72 -24.73 15.59 18.19
N THR A 73 -24.70 14.64 17.28
CA THR A 73 -24.10 14.72 15.97
C THR A 73 -25.04 14.05 14.97
N THR A 74 -24.55 13.70 13.75
CA THR A 74 -25.30 12.87 12.82
C THR A 74 -24.51 11.61 12.44
N VAL A 75 -25.21 10.56 12.03
CA VAL A 75 -24.61 9.33 11.54
C VAL A 75 -23.71 9.62 10.34
N GLY A 76 -24.19 10.45 9.41
CA GLY A 76 -23.41 10.85 8.24
C GLY A 76 -22.14 11.62 8.62
N LYS A 77 -22.23 12.57 9.57
CA LYS A 77 -21.04 13.30 10.06
C LYS A 77 -20.02 12.35 10.70
N ARG A 78 -20.45 11.34 11.44
CA ARG A 78 -19.54 10.32 12.00
C ARG A 78 -18.80 9.58 10.88
N ALA A 79 -19.48 9.19 9.81
CA ALA A 79 -18.86 8.53 8.67
C ALA A 79 -17.83 9.41 7.94
N THR A 80 -18.01 10.73 7.92
CA THR A 80 -17.01 11.64 7.33
C THR A 80 -15.68 11.66 8.08
N LEU A 81 -15.64 11.26 9.36
CA LEU A 81 -14.37 11.10 10.08
C LEU A 81 -13.54 9.96 9.50
N TRP A 82 -14.18 8.82 9.21
CA TRP A 82 -13.52 7.68 8.56
C TRP A 82 -13.09 8.04 7.14
N MET A 83 -13.96 8.71 6.39
CA MET A 83 -13.68 9.12 5.03
C MET A 83 -12.50 10.08 4.95
N GLN A 84 -12.39 11.03 5.87
CA GLN A 84 -11.29 12.00 5.92
C GLN A 84 -9.93 11.31 6.10
N GLU A 85 -9.85 10.32 6.99
CA GLU A 85 -8.61 9.56 7.20
C GLU A 85 -8.17 8.84 5.91
N PHE A 86 -9.08 8.16 5.23
CA PHE A 86 -8.77 7.53 3.94
C PHE A 86 -8.43 8.54 2.82
N MET A 87 -8.97 9.76 2.85
CA MET A 87 -8.57 10.81 1.92
C MET A 87 -7.13 11.27 2.16
N MET A 88 -6.70 11.41 3.40
CA MET A 88 -5.30 11.70 3.74
C MET A 88 -4.38 10.57 3.27
N ASP A 89 -4.79 9.30 3.47
CA ASP A 89 -4.04 8.15 2.96
C ASP A 89 -3.92 8.14 1.43
N LEU A 90 -4.97 8.59 0.72
CA LEU A 90 -4.95 8.71 -0.74
C LEU A 90 -3.95 9.78 -1.20
N GLU A 91 -3.89 10.92 -0.53
CA GLU A 91 -2.91 11.98 -0.80
C GLU A 91 -1.48 11.46 -0.62
N ASP A 92 -1.21 10.75 0.49
CA ASP A 92 0.10 10.15 0.76
C ASP A 92 0.47 9.08 -0.29
N LEU A 93 -0.50 8.25 -0.70
CA LEU A 93 -0.31 7.24 -1.74
C LEU A 93 0.04 7.88 -3.08
N GLU A 94 -0.70 8.89 -3.50
CA GLU A 94 -0.45 9.59 -4.76
C GLU A 94 0.91 10.28 -4.78
N TYR A 95 1.30 10.90 -3.66
CA TYR A 95 2.61 11.51 -3.50
C TYR A 95 3.74 10.46 -3.60
N VAL A 96 3.63 9.35 -2.88
CA VAL A 96 4.66 8.30 -2.90
C VAL A 96 4.75 7.65 -4.27
N LYS A 97 3.61 7.29 -4.87
CA LYS A 97 3.55 6.71 -6.22
C LYS A 97 4.18 7.62 -7.26
N GLY A 98 3.83 8.90 -7.25
CA GLY A 98 4.39 9.91 -8.15
C GLY A 98 5.88 10.19 -7.93
N SER A 99 6.43 9.85 -6.78
CA SER A 99 7.85 10.02 -6.46
C SER A 99 8.74 8.85 -6.85
N LEU A 100 8.16 7.72 -7.28
CA LEU A 100 8.92 6.53 -7.66
C LEU A 100 9.74 6.80 -8.94
N LYS A 101 11.00 6.38 -8.90
CA LYS A 101 11.95 6.48 -10.01
C LYS A 101 12.63 5.13 -10.20
N LEU A 102 13.02 4.80 -11.41
CA LEU A 102 13.80 3.59 -11.66
C LEU A 102 15.20 3.70 -11.08
N LEU A 103 15.84 2.56 -10.81
CA LEU A 103 17.26 2.51 -10.52
C LEU A 103 18.07 2.98 -11.74
N GLY A 104 17.65 2.62 -12.94
CA GLY A 104 18.42 2.76 -14.15
C GLY A 104 19.47 1.65 -14.28
N SER A 105 20.57 1.93 -14.98
CA SER A 105 21.70 1.03 -15.13
C SER A 105 22.97 1.70 -14.63
N LYS A 106 23.23 1.54 -13.33
CA LYS A 106 24.32 2.22 -12.62
C LYS A 106 25.60 1.38 -12.49
N GLY A 107 25.54 0.10 -12.81
CA GLY A 107 26.65 -0.83 -12.62
C GLY A 107 26.84 -1.29 -11.18
N THR A 108 28.03 -1.79 -10.86
CA THR A 108 28.33 -2.50 -9.60
C THR A 108 28.31 -1.61 -8.37
N THR A 109 28.68 -0.35 -8.52
CA THR A 109 28.85 0.60 -7.40
C THR A 109 28.08 1.91 -7.58
N GLY A 110 27.25 2.00 -8.61
CA GLY A 110 26.46 3.18 -8.90
C GLY A 110 27.20 4.29 -9.68
N THR A 111 28.42 4.02 -10.12
CA THR A 111 29.29 5.00 -10.79
C THR A 111 29.22 4.96 -12.31
N GLN A 112 28.62 3.93 -12.90
CA GLN A 112 28.63 3.66 -14.34
C GLN A 112 30.05 3.48 -14.94
N ALA A 113 31.07 3.24 -14.11
CA ALA A 113 32.46 3.12 -14.55
C ALA A 113 32.67 2.03 -15.62
N SER A 114 31.95 0.89 -15.53
CA SER A 114 32.02 -0.16 -16.55
C SER A 114 31.49 0.31 -17.92
N PHE A 115 30.52 1.21 -17.94
CA PHE A 115 30.02 1.79 -19.20
C PHE A 115 31.00 2.82 -19.74
N LEU A 116 31.67 3.59 -18.86
CA LEU A 116 32.68 4.54 -19.27
C LEU A 116 33.83 3.84 -20.00
N GLU A 117 34.25 2.67 -19.50
CA GLU A 117 35.25 1.83 -20.17
C GLU A 117 34.72 1.24 -21.49
N LEU A 118 33.48 0.72 -21.51
CA LEU A 118 32.84 0.13 -22.69
C LEU A 118 32.67 1.13 -23.85
N PHE A 119 32.52 2.41 -23.54
CA PHE A 119 32.32 3.49 -24.51
C PHE A 119 33.55 4.39 -24.68
N ASP A 120 34.76 3.89 -24.36
CA ASP A 120 36.04 4.58 -24.52
C ASP A 120 36.07 6.02 -23.94
N GLY A 121 35.36 6.21 -22.82
CA GLY A 121 35.28 7.51 -22.13
C GLY A 121 34.20 8.46 -22.64
N ASP A 122 33.30 8.03 -23.54
CA ASP A 122 32.20 8.86 -24.07
C ASP A 122 31.09 9.07 -23.02
N GLN A 123 31.28 10.07 -22.18
CA GLN A 123 30.33 10.45 -21.12
C GLN A 123 28.97 10.87 -21.69
N GLU A 124 28.96 11.54 -22.85
CA GLU A 124 27.69 12.01 -23.45
C GLU A 124 26.77 10.84 -23.83
N THR A 125 27.33 9.75 -24.31
CA THR A 125 26.58 8.51 -24.61
C THR A 125 26.10 7.83 -23.33
N ILE A 126 26.90 7.81 -22.26
CA ILE A 126 26.56 7.22 -20.99
C ILE A 126 25.41 7.98 -20.34
N ASP A 127 25.40 9.29 -20.36
CA ASP A 127 24.36 10.14 -19.80
C ASP A 127 22.98 9.89 -20.42
N LYS A 128 22.91 9.28 -21.60
CA LYS A 128 21.69 8.91 -22.31
C LYS A 128 21.10 7.56 -21.83
N ILE A 129 21.86 6.71 -21.13
CA ILE A 129 21.44 5.35 -20.76
C ILE A 129 20.20 5.38 -19.86
N ASP A 130 20.27 6.07 -18.73
CA ASP A 130 19.19 6.12 -17.76
C ASP A 130 17.92 6.79 -18.30
N PRO A 131 17.98 7.94 -18.99
CA PRO A 131 16.80 8.51 -19.66
C PRO A 131 16.14 7.56 -20.67
N MET A 132 16.96 6.81 -21.43
CA MET A 132 16.42 5.82 -22.38
C MET A 132 15.73 4.65 -21.67
N ILE A 133 16.29 4.17 -20.56
CA ILE A 133 15.69 3.11 -19.73
C ILE A 133 14.37 3.61 -19.15
N ALA A 134 14.36 4.78 -18.51
CA ALA A 134 13.16 5.37 -17.92
C ALA A 134 12.03 5.48 -18.96
N LYS A 135 12.32 6.08 -20.11
CA LYS A 135 11.35 6.24 -21.20
C LYS A 135 10.80 4.89 -21.70
N LYS A 136 11.67 3.87 -21.87
CA LYS A 136 11.26 2.54 -22.34
C LYS A 136 10.38 1.80 -21.32
N MET A 137 10.56 2.07 -20.03
CA MET A 137 9.82 1.45 -18.93
C MET A 137 8.60 2.28 -18.47
N GLY A 138 8.31 3.43 -19.14
CA GLY A 138 7.17 4.27 -18.82
C GLY A 138 7.33 5.14 -17.58
N PHE A 139 8.57 5.44 -17.18
CA PHE A 139 8.90 6.33 -16.08
C PHE A 139 9.51 7.65 -16.62
N GLU A 140 9.37 8.71 -15.82
CA GLU A 140 9.95 10.01 -16.20
C GLU A 140 11.48 10.01 -16.08
N THR A 141 12.02 9.36 -15.05
CA THR A 141 13.45 9.43 -14.74
C THR A 141 13.93 8.26 -13.89
N CYS A 142 15.24 8.14 -13.75
CA CYS A 142 15.90 7.27 -12.79
C CYS A 142 16.42 8.08 -11.58
N TYR A 143 16.73 7.40 -10.47
CA TYR A 143 17.42 8.02 -9.34
C TYR A 143 18.78 8.55 -9.81
N PRO A 144 19.11 9.82 -9.55
CA PRO A 144 20.39 10.40 -10.02
C PRO A 144 21.59 9.81 -9.27
N VAL A 145 21.39 9.38 -8.03
CA VAL A 145 22.42 8.79 -7.16
C VAL A 145 21.92 7.47 -6.59
N SER A 146 22.75 6.44 -6.70
CA SER A 146 22.51 5.13 -6.09
C SER A 146 23.84 4.42 -5.83
N GLY A 147 23.83 3.35 -5.06
CA GLY A 147 24.85 2.32 -5.10
C GLY A 147 24.55 1.31 -6.20
N GLN A 148 24.80 0.04 -5.93
CA GLN A 148 24.38 -1.05 -6.83
C GLN A 148 22.85 -1.19 -6.88
N THR A 149 22.15 -0.75 -5.83
CA THR A 149 20.68 -0.78 -5.67
C THR A 149 20.13 0.63 -5.51
N TYR A 150 18.81 0.80 -5.72
CA TYR A 150 18.14 2.00 -5.22
C TYR A 150 18.15 2.01 -3.69
N SER A 151 18.02 3.18 -3.08
CA SER A 151 17.93 3.30 -1.62
C SER A 151 16.74 2.51 -1.08
N ARG A 152 16.95 1.57 -0.15
CA ARG A 152 15.88 0.80 0.50
C ARG A 152 14.90 1.67 1.29
N LYS A 153 15.19 2.95 1.44
CA LYS A 153 14.24 3.94 1.92
C LYS A 153 12.99 4.07 1.04
N VAL A 154 13.09 3.70 -0.22
CA VAL A 154 11.93 3.66 -1.14
C VAL A 154 10.93 2.61 -0.68
N ASP A 155 11.38 1.41 -0.33
CA ASP A 155 10.53 0.35 0.19
C ASP A 155 9.84 0.79 1.50
N THR A 156 10.59 1.46 2.38
CA THR A 156 10.04 2.05 3.62
C THR A 156 8.91 3.04 3.31
N ARG A 157 9.09 3.93 2.35
CA ARG A 157 8.07 4.92 1.98
C ARG A 157 6.81 4.24 1.44
N VAL A 158 6.97 3.23 0.59
CA VAL A 158 5.84 2.47 0.04
C VAL A 158 5.06 1.74 1.13
N VAL A 159 5.75 0.97 1.97
CA VAL A 159 5.05 0.17 3.01
C VAL A 159 4.47 1.06 4.12
N ASN A 160 5.03 2.23 4.39
CA ASN A 160 4.43 3.20 5.32
C ASN A 160 3.08 3.73 4.82
N VAL A 161 2.90 3.92 3.52
CA VAL A 161 1.57 4.25 2.95
C VAL A 161 0.57 3.13 3.21
N LEU A 162 0.99 1.87 3.01
CA LEU A 162 0.13 0.73 3.31
C LEU A 162 -0.24 0.67 4.79
N ALA A 163 0.71 0.97 5.68
CA ALA A 163 0.48 1.03 7.13
C ALA A 163 -0.47 2.18 7.52
N GLY A 164 -0.41 3.32 6.86
CA GLY A 164 -1.36 4.43 7.02
C GLY A 164 -2.79 3.98 6.71
N ILE A 165 -3.01 3.42 5.53
CA ILE A 165 -4.32 2.87 5.12
C ILE A 165 -4.80 1.81 6.12
N ALA A 166 -3.91 0.92 6.58
CA ALA A 166 -4.24 -0.07 7.59
C ALA A 166 -4.68 0.56 8.91
N ALA A 167 -4.04 1.64 9.35
CA ALA A 167 -4.41 2.35 10.58
C ALA A 167 -5.81 2.96 10.46
N SER A 168 -6.14 3.61 9.35
CA SER A 168 -7.47 4.17 9.08
C SER A 168 -8.54 3.08 9.04
N ALA A 169 -8.27 1.97 8.35
CA ALA A 169 -9.17 0.81 8.31
C ALA A 169 -9.38 0.19 9.70
N HIS A 170 -8.32 0.08 10.50
CA HIS A 170 -8.41 -0.42 11.87
C HIS A 170 -9.30 0.49 12.72
N LYS A 171 -9.11 1.80 12.63
CA LYS A 171 -9.91 2.78 13.38
C LYS A 171 -11.38 2.69 13.00
N MET A 172 -11.73 2.71 11.72
CA MET A 172 -13.10 2.55 11.24
C MET A 172 -13.72 1.25 11.74
N SER A 173 -13.00 0.13 11.64
CA SER A 173 -13.50 -1.18 12.09
C SER A 173 -13.78 -1.25 13.58
N ASN A 174 -12.99 -0.57 14.42
CA ASN A 174 -13.24 -0.48 15.86
C ASN A 174 -14.51 0.32 16.15
N ASP A 175 -14.73 1.46 15.49
CA ASP A 175 -15.94 2.26 15.66
C ASP A 175 -17.19 1.43 15.28
N ILE A 176 -17.14 0.71 14.15
CA ILE A 176 -18.25 -0.14 13.71
C ILE A 176 -18.54 -1.25 14.75
N ARG A 177 -17.53 -1.88 15.33
CA ARG A 177 -17.68 -2.89 16.38
C ARG A 177 -18.35 -2.31 17.63
N LEU A 178 -17.97 -1.10 18.05
CA LEU A 178 -18.60 -0.42 19.18
C LEU A 178 -20.06 -0.02 18.87
N LEU A 179 -20.32 0.49 17.66
CA LEU A 179 -21.68 0.84 17.22
C LEU A 179 -22.58 -0.39 17.09
N GLN A 180 -22.05 -1.53 16.69
CA GLN A 180 -22.77 -2.81 16.66
C GLN A 180 -23.10 -3.31 18.07
N HIS A 181 -22.21 -3.10 19.05
CA HIS A 181 -22.51 -3.36 20.46
C HIS A 181 -23.67 -2.51 20.95
N LEU A 182 -23.72 -1.23 20.57
CA LEU A 182 -24.81 -0.31 20.90
C LEU A 182 -26.11 -0.60 20.14
N LYS A 183 -26.09 -1.51 19.16
CA LYS A 183 -27.22 -1.82 18.26
C LYS A 183 -27.64 -0.64 17.36
N GLU A 184 -26.77 0.33 17.15
CA GLU A 184 -27.03 1.50 16.32
C GLU A 184 -26.72 1.23 14.84
N ILE A 185 -25.57 0.59 14.56
CA ILE A 185 -25.10 0.24 13.22
C ILE A 185 -24.50 -1.16 13.26
N GLU A 186 -24.80 -1.98 12.27
CA GLU A 186 -24.24 -3.32 12.13
C GLU A 186 -23.54 -3.49 10.77
N GLU A 187 -22.46 -4.29 10.71
CA GLU A 187 -21.91 -4.74 9.45
C GLU A 187 -22.92 -5.68 8.74
N PRO A 188 -22.81 -5.83 7.39
CA PRO A 188 -23.75 -6.67 6.64
C PRO A 188 -23.70 -8.12 7.12
N PHE A 189 -24.88 -8.73 7.22
CA PHE A 189 -25.03 -10.13 7.60
C PHE A 189 -25.79 -10.88 6.50
N GLU A 190 -25.12 -11.82 5.86
CA GLU A 190 -25.71 -12.59 4.76
C GLU A 190 -26.68 -13.66 5.26
N LYS A 191 -27.70 -13.97 4.45
CA LYS A 191 -28.75 -14.96 4.80
C LYS A 191 -28.19 -16.33 5.16
N SER A 192 -27.09 -16.74 4.55
CA SER A 192 -26.42 -18.01 4.79
C SER A 192 -25.28 -17.94 5.82
N GLN A 193 -25.00 -16.75 6.38
CA GLN A 193 -23.91 -16.54 7.32
C GLN A 193 -24.27 -17.09 8.70
N ILE A 194 -23.33 -17.83 9.30
CA ILE A 194 -23.43 -18.29 10.69
C ILE A 194 -22.71 -17.27 11.58
N GLY A 195 -23.45 -16.53 12.40
CA GLY A 195 -22.88 -15.52 13.30
C GLY A 195 -22.22 -16.10 14.55
N SER A 196 -22.68 -17.27 15.00
CA SER A 196 -22.15 -17.99 16.15
C SER A 196 -22.51 -19.47 16.06
N SER A 197 -21.59 -20.35 16.39
CA SER A 197 -21.82 -21.80 16.46
C SER A 197 -22.71 -22.23 17.63
N ALA A 198 -22.79 -21.40 18.68
CA ALA A 198 -23.50 -21.72 19.92
C ALA A 198 -24.83 -20.98 20.11
N MET A 199 -24.97 -19.79 19.48
CA MET A 199 -26.13 -18.90 19.71
C MET A 199 -26.63 -18.35 18.37
N ALA A 200 -27.73 -18.88 17.87
CA ALA A 200 -28.30 -18.56 16.55
C ALA A 200 -28.65 -17.06 16.36
N TYR A 201 -28.98 -16.36 17.44
CA TYR A 201 -29.34 -14.94 17.43
C TYR A 201 -28.12 -14.00 17.43
N LYS A 202 -26.91 -14.51 17.69
CA LYS A 202 -25.71 -13.70 17.87
C LYS A 202 -25.09 -13.35 16.51
N ARG A 203 -24.96 -12.06 16.23
CA ARG A 203 -24.30 -11.52 15.04
C ARG A 203 -22.98 -10.89 15.47
N ASN A 204 -21.88 -11.58 15.19
CA ASN A 204 -20.54 -11.07 15.49
C ASN A 204 -20.05 -10.20 14.31
N PRO A 205 -19.35 -9.08 14.58
CA PRO A 205 -18.76 -8.22 13.56
C PRO A 205 -17.46 -8.83 13.00
N MET A 206 -17.57 -10.02 12.40
CA MET A 206 -16.40 -10.83 12.01
C MET A 206 -15.56 -10.20 10.92
N ARG A 207 -16.18 -9.42 10.00
CA ARG A 207 -15.46 -8.71 8.95
C ARG A 207 -14.65 -7.55 9.53
N SER A 208 -15.26 -6.76 10.41
CA SER A 208 -14.59 -5.68 11.14
C SER A 208 -13.47 -6.22 12.05
N GLU A 209 -13.66 -7.36 12.69
CA GLU A 209 -12.60 -8.03 13.46
C GLU A 209 -11.42 -8.48 12.58
N ARG A 210 -11.71 -8.98 11.38
CA ARG A 210 -10.69 -9.38 10.40
C ARG A 210 -9.93 -8.17 9.85
N ILE A 211 -10.62 -7.06 9.53
CA ILE A 211 -9.98 -5.81 9.16
C ILE A 211 -8.99 -5.39 10.25
N ALA A 212 -9.42 -5.32 11.52
CA ALA A 212 -8.59 -4.94 12.64
C ALA A 212 -7.37 -5.87 12.81
N SER A 213 -7.56 -7.17 12.63
CA SER A 213 -6.51 -8.17 12.75
C SER A 213 -5.43 -8.02 11.66
N LEU A 214 -5.84 -7.96 10.39
CA LEU A 214 -4.91 -7.78 9.27
C LEU A 214 -4.22 -6.42 9.30
N SER A 215 -4.93 -5.38 9.72
CA SER A 215 -4.35 -4.03 9.84
C SER A 215 -3.17 -3.99 10.82
N ARG A 216 -3.28 -4.67 11.98
CA ARG A 216 -2.15 -4.77 12.92
C ARG A 216 -0.95 -5.46 12.29
N TYR A 217 -1.17 -6.48 11.46
CA TYR A 217 -0.09 -7.15 10.74
C TYR A 217 0.66 -6.16 9.84
N VAL A 218 -0.06 -5.41 9.00
CA VAL A 218 0.56 -4.44 8.07
C VAL A 218 1.30 -3.33 8.83
N MET A 219 0.72 -2.79 9.90
CA MET A 219 1.37 -1.75 10.70
C MET A 219 2.70 -2.23 11.32
N VAL A 220 2.75 -3.48 11.78
CA VAL A 220 3.99 -4.07 12.34
C VAL A 220 4.97 -4.41 11.22
N ASP A 221 4.49 -4.94 10.10
CA ASP A 221 5.31 -5.26 8.93
C ASP A 221 6.08 -4.05 8.38
N ALA A 222 5.52 -2.85 8.49
CA ALA A 222 6.18 -1.61 8.07
C ALA A 222 7.52 -1.34 8.78
N MET A 223 7.78 -1.98 9.91
CA MET A 223 9.09 -1.91 10.58
C MET A 223 10.17 -2.67 9.80
N ASN A 224 9.82 -3.71 9.05
CA ASN A 224 10.77 -4.51 8.29
C ASN A 224 11.57 -3.66 7.27
N PRO A 225 10.95 -2.96 6.31
CA PRO A 225 11.69 -2.13 5.37
C PRO A 225 12.39 -0.94 6.04
N ALA A 226 11.87 -0.42 7.14
CA ALA A 226 12.53 0.66 7.88
C ALA A 226 13.85 0.19 8.50
N ILE A 227 13.87 -0.96 9.16
CA ILE A 227 15.07 -1.56 9.73
C ILE A 227 16.04 -1.97 8.62
N THR A 228 15.55 -2.61 7.56
CA THR A 228 16.35 -2.99 6.40
C THR A 228 17.07 -1.79 5.80
N SER A 229 16.36 -0.68 5.62
CA SER A 229 16.92 0.56 5.09
C SER A 229 18.04 1.12 5.99
N ALA A 230 17.89 1.01 7.32
CA ALA A 230 18.86 1.51 8.29
C ALA A 230 20.11 0.64 8.41
N THR A 231 20.04 -0.63 8.01
CA THR A 231 21.14 -1.60 8.14
C THR A 231 21.91 -1.87 6.84
N GLN A 232 21.60 -1.14 5.75
CA GLN A 232 22.36 -1.26 4.50
C GLN A 232 23.77 -0.70 4.66
N TRP A 233 24.76 -1.36 4.00
CA TRP A 233 26.17 -0.99 4.05
C TRP A 233 26.66 -0.49 2.72
N PHE A 234 27.24 0.69 2.73
CA PHE A 234 27.90 1.30 1.57
C PHE A 234 27.09 1.15 0.27
N GLU A 235 27.68 0.61 -0.78
CA GLU A 235 27.07 0.47 -2.11
C GLU A 235 26.19 -0.76 -2.25
N ARG A 236 26.35 -1.77 -1.39
CA ARG A 236 25.57 -3.02 -1.39
C ARG A 236 25.80 -3.86 -0.15
N THR A 237 24.70 -4.36 0.42
CA THR A 237 24.67 -5.56 1.26
C THR A 237 23.48 -6.42 0.81
N LEU A 238 23.46 -7.71 1.12
CA LEU A 238 22.46 -8.66 0.64
C LEU A 238 21.38 -8.99 1.69
N ASP A 239 21.49 -8.47 2.90
CA ASP A 239 20.54 -8.73 3.99
C ASP A 239 19.11 -8.21 3.73
N ASP A 240 18.97 -7.26 2.81
CA ASP A 240 17.68 -6.77 2.33
C ASP A 240 16.87 -7.84 1.59
N SER A 241 17.56 -8.71 0.87
CA SER A 241 17.00 -9.52 -0.21
C SER A 241 15.87 -10.45 0.23
N ALA A 242 16.05 -11.23 1.27
CA ALA A 242 15.03 -12.15 1.77
C ALA A 242 13.90 -11.41 2.49
N ASN A 243 14.24 -10.45 3.36
CA ASN A 243 13.26 -9.69 4.13
C ASN A 243 12.30 -8.91 3.21
N LYS A 244 12.82 -8.17 2.24
CA LYS A 244 12.01 -7.35 1.36
C LYS A 244 11.09 -8.18 0.45
N ARG A 245 11.50 -9.42 0.08
CA ARG A 245 10.67 -10.34 -0.72
C ARG A 245 9.49 -10.93 0.04
N LEU A 246 9.49 -10.82 1.36
CA LEU A 246 8.37 -11.17 2.22
C LEU A 246 7.56 -9.93 2.58
N SER A 247 8.19 -8.97 3.23
CA SER A 247 7.51 -7.80 3.81
C SER A 247 6.75 -6.97 2.75
N VAL A 248 7.37 -6.63 1.62
CA VAL A 248 6.71 -5.79 0.62
C VAL A 248 5.51 -6.48 -0.03
N PRO A 249 5.62 -7.70 -0.59
CA PRO A 249 4.46 -8.38 -1.17
C PRO A 249 3.36 -8.70 -0.16
N GLU A 250 3.70 -9.13 1.04
CA GLU A 250 2.69 -9.45 2.07
C GLU A 250 1.95 -8.21 2.54
N GLY A 251 2.63 -7.07 2.66
CA GLY A 251 1.99 -5.78 2.93
C GLY A 251 0.94 -5.42 1.87
N PHE A 252 1.26 -5.56 0.60
CA PHE A 252 0.30 -5.33 -0.50
C PHE A 252 -0.86 -6.32 -0.50
N LEU A 253 -0.60 -7.61 -0.33
CA LEU A 253 -1.65 -8.63 -0.30
C LEU A 253 -2.60 -8.43 0.88
N ALA A 254 -2.08 -8.06 2.04
CA ALA A 254 -2.89 -7.79 3.22
C ALA A 254 -3.76 -6.54 3.03
N ILE A 255 -3.20 -5.43 2.50
CA ILE A 255 -3.97 -4.21 2.20
C ILE A 255 -5.04 -4.45 1.15
N ASP A 256 -4.75 -5.23 0.12
CA ASP A 256 -5.72 -5.61 -0.89
C ASP A 256 -6.95 -6.28 -0.27
N GLY A 257 -6.73 -7.26 0.60
CA GLY A 257 -7.80 -7.94 1.34
C GLY A 257 -8.52 -7.03 2.36
N ILE A 258 -7.80 -6.13 3.04
CA ILE A 258 -8.39 -5.16 3.97
C ILE A 258 -9.36 -4.22 3.23
N LEU A 259 -8.96 -3.68 2.07
CA LEU A 259 -9.80 -2.75 1.31
C LEU A 259 -11.03 -3.44 0.72
N ASP A 260 -10.93 -4.69 0.29
CA ASP A 260 -12.11 -5.49 -0.12
C ASP A 260 -13.08 -5.70 1.04
N LEU A 261 -12.58 -5.99 2.23
CA LEU A 261 -13.42 -6.10 3.43
C LEU A 261 -14.04 -4.75 3.81
N CYS A 262 -13.27 -3.66 3.75
CA CYS A 262 -13.79 -2.31 4.02
C CYS A 262 -14.93 -1.96 3.06
N LEU A 263 -14.74 -2.19 1.76
CA LEU A 263 -15.76 -1.93 0.74
C LEU A 263 -17.03 -2.75 1.02
N ASN A 264 -16.87 -4.05 1.29
CA ASN A 264 -18.00 -4.92 1.60
C ASN A 264 -18.75 -4.48 2.87
N VAL A 265 -18.03 -4.07 3.91
CA VAL A 265 -18.65 -3.61 5.16
C VAL A 265 -19.38 -2.29 4.94
N VAL A 266 -18.76 -1.31 4.28
CA VAL A 266 -19.34 0.03 4.10
C VAL A 266 -20.57 0.00 3.19
N ASP A 267 -20.51 -0.74 2.06
CA ASP A 267 -21.63 -0.89 1.13
C ASP A 267 -22.86 -1.54 1.77
N GLY A 268 -22.63 -2.39 2.77
CA GLY A 268 -23.68 -3.17 3.44
C GLY A 268 -24.06 -2.72 4.86
N LEU A 269 -23.57 -1.58 5.35
CA LEU A 269 -23.87 -1.11 6.71
C LEU A 269 -25.38 -0.97 6.95
N VAL A 270 -25.87 -1.59 8.02
CA VAL A 270 -27.27 -1.52 8.45
C VAL A 270 -27.38 -0.53 9.60
N VAL A 271 -28.23 0.47 9.43
CA VAL A 271 -28.48 1.51 10.45
C VAL A 271 -29.85 1.30 11.06
N TYR A 272 -29.98 1.44 12.37
CA TYR A 272 -31.21 1.27 13.12
C TYR A 272 -31.72 2.61 13.70
N PRO A 273 -32.42 3.46 12.90
CA PRO A 273 -32.85 4.80 13.33
C PRO A 273 -33.76 4.84 14.54
N LYS A 274 -34.46 3.71 14.83
CA LYS A 274 -35.35 3.61 16.02
C LYS A 274 -34.57 3.26 17.29
N VAL A 275 -33.34 2.83 17.19
CA VAL A 275 -32.44 2.57 18.32
C VAL A 275 -31.64 3.80 18.67
N ILE A 276 -31.19 4.48 17.64
CA ILE A 276 -30.47 5.75 17.74
C ILE A 276 -31.39 6.84 18.31
#